data_49933079bf6b58253d36dc871d8347a6
#
_entry.id   49933079bf6b58253d36dc871d8347a6
#
_cell.length_a   1.000
_cell.length_b   1.000
_cell.length_c   1.000
_cell.angle_alpha   90.00
_cell.angle_beta   90.00
_cell.angle_gamma   90.00
#
_symmetry.space_group_name_H-M   'P 1'
#
loop_
_entity.id
_entity.type
_entity.pdbx_description
1 polymer ?
#
loop_
_entity_poly.entity_id
_entity_poly.type
_entity_poly.pdbx_seq_one_letter_code
_entity_poly.pdbx_strand_id
1 'polypeptide(L)'
;MKKFIFDVDGTLTPSRKQMDVGFSAEFLIFCCKYDTYLVTGSDRAKTVEQVGLDIYNRCKRVFNCSGSDIYDGHNSVYRSNWKPSDELISFLNDELDYSNFPIRTGNHIEHRPGGINFSILGRGEGNMNGRDEYVKWDINTNERRDIVSRLNDNFPDLNVQIGGQTGLDISDSDKRQIIKFFNFDDEVHFFGDMMEEGQNDYPLARAVKERLGKTYHVKDWEETRTWVNRFSSSYANGLRYN
;
A
#
# COMPACT_ATOMS: atom_id res chain seq x y z
N MET A 1 11.73 -21.53 5.69
CA MET A 1 12.42 -20.83 4.54
C MET A 1 12.23 -19.34 4.74
N LYS A 2 13.24 -18.49 4.40
CA LYS A 2 13.11 -17.03 4.54
C LYS A 2 12.15 -16.50 3.49
N LYS A 3 11.18 -15.71 3.93
CA LYS A 3 10.17 -15.03 3.11
C LYS A 3 10.34 -13.53 3.29
N PHE A 4 10.54 -12.82 2.20
CA PHE A 4 10.76 -11.37 2.22
C PHE A 4 9.53 -10.64 1.66
N ILE A 5 8.91 -9.81 2.47
CA ILE A 5 7.76 -8.97 2.11
C ILE A 5 8.25 -7.52 2.05
N PHE A 6 7.93 -6.82 0.98
CA PHE A 6 8.25 -5.40 0.83
C PHE A 6 6.99 -4.61 0.54
N ASP A 7 6.81 -3.50 1.27
CA ASP A 7 5.98 -2.42 0.79
C ASP A 7 6.63 -1.78 -0.46
N VAL A 8 5.88 -1.00 -1.22
CA VAL A 8 6.36 -0.41 -2.49
C VAL A 8 6.65 1.08 -2.35
N ASP A 9 5.63 1.88 -2.02
CA ASP A 9 5.75 3.33 -1.95
C ASP A 9 6.60 3.78 -0.74
N GLY A 10 7.71 4.49 -0.96
CA GLY A 10 8.63 4.88 0.10
C GLY A 10 9.62 3.79 0.51
N THR A 11 9.32 2.52 0.22
CA THR A 11 10.13 1.36 0.61
C THR A 11 10.99 0.81 -0.53
N LEU A 12 10.40 0.50 -1.68
CA LEU A 12 11.13 0.05 -2.89
C LEU A 12 11.32 1.16 -3.92
N THR A 13 10.45 2.13 -3.90
CA THR A 13 10.44 3.27 -4.83
C THR A 13 10.30 4.57 -4.06
N PRO A 14 10.77 5.70 -4.59
CA PRO A 14 10.27 6.99 -4.11
C PRO A 14 8.74 7.00 -4.23
N SER A 15 8.04 7.60 -3.27
CA SER A 15 6.57 7.59 -3.25
C SER A 15 5.98 7.97 -4.61
N ARG A 16 5.14 7.08 -5.16
CA ARG A 16 4.44 7.20 -6.45
C ARG A 16 5.32 7.33 -7.69
N LYS A 17 6.63 7.10 -7.57
CA LYS A 17 7.58 7.15 -8.69
C LYS A 17 8.01 5.74 -9.07
N GLN A 18 8.67 5.64 -10.21
CA GLN A 18 9.31 4.41 -10.66
C GLN A 18 10.53 4.09 -9.79
N MET A 19 10.82 2.82 -9.69
CA MET A 19 12.01 2.29 -9.03
C MET A 19 13.28 2.77 -9.72
N ASP A 20 14.33 3.06 -8.95
CA ASP A 20 15.65 3.37 -9.49
C ASP A 20 16.17 2.22 -10.35
N VAL A 21 16.74 2.54 -11.53
CA VAL A 21 17.17 1.54 -12.53
C VAL A 21 18.25 0.61 -11.96
N GLY A 22 19.21 1.15 -11.22
CA GLY A 22 20.27 0.36 -10.60
C GLY A 22 19.73 -0.58 -9.51
N PHE A 23 18.86 -0.05 -8.67
CA PHE A 23 18.21 -0.85 -7.63
C PHE A 23 17.27 -1.91 -8.21
N SER A 24 16.54 -1.61 -9.28
CA SER A 24 15.68 -2.57 -9.99
C SER A 24 16.46 -3.82 -10.43
N ALA A 25 17.64 -3.65 -11.02
CA ALA A 25 18.49 -4.79 -11.42
C ALA A 25 18.97 -5.62 -10.22
N GLU A 26 19.41 -4.97 -9.13
CA GLU A 26 19.83 -5.64 -7.89
C GLU A 26 18.67 -6.39 -7.23
N PHE A 27 17.49 -5.75 -7.18
CA PHE A 27 16.29 -6.35 -6.58
C PHE A 27 15.77 -7.53 -7.39
N LEU A 28 15.84 -7.48 -8.72
CA LEU A 28 15.48 -8.62 -9.56
C LEU A 28 16.40 -9.84 -9.27
N ILE A 29 17.71 -9.62 -9.09
CA ILE A 29 18.65 -10.67 -8.67
C ILE A 29 18.27 -11.21 -7.28
N PHE A 30 17.87 -10.34 -6.35
CA PHE A 30 17.40 -10.74 -5.02
C PHE A 30 16.15 -11.63 -5.12
N CYS A 31 15.16 -11.26 -5.95
CA CYS A 31 13.96 -12.06 -6.21
C CYS A 31 14.27 -13.43 -6.85
N CYS A 32 15.42 -13.58 -7.52
CA CYS A 32 15.86 -14.88 -8.02
C CYS A 32 16.42 -15.80 -6.93
N LYS A 33 16.90 -15.24 -5.81
CA LYS A 33 17.54 -15.97 -4.72
C LYS A 33 16.58 -16.29 -3.57
N TYR A 34 15.59 -15.44 -3.36
CA TYR A 34 14.71 -15.51 -2.20
C TYR A 34 13.22 -15.49 -2.61
N ASP A 35 12.40 -16.13 -1.80
CA ASP A 35 10.94 -15.98 -1.91
C ASP A 35 10.55 -14.57 -1.52
N THR A 36 10.24 -13.76 -2.53
CA THR A 36 9.95 -12.34 -2.40
C THR A 36 8.47 -12.07 -2.70
N TYR A 37 7.88 -11.19 -1.90
CA TYR A 37 6.49 -10.80 -1.94
C TYR A 37 6.39 -9.28 -1.90
N LEU A 38 5.41 -8.71 -2.62
CA LEU A 38 5.11 -7.28 -2.54
C LEU A 38 3.75 -7.09 -1.86
N VAL A 39 3.61 -6.02 -1.07
CA VAL A 39 2.34 -5.57 -0.51
C VAL A 39 2.22 -4.06 -0.69
N THR A 40 1.11 -3.59 -1.26
CA THR A 40 0.92 -2.16 -1.53
C THR A 40 -0.57 -1.79 -1.45
N GLY A 41 -0.87 -0.54 -1.10
CA GLY A 41 -2.20 0.04 -1.24
C GLY A 41 -2.61 0.34 -2.68
N SER A 42 -1.65 0.34 -3.61
CA SER A 42 -1.88 0.59 -5.05
C SER A 42 -2.54 -0.61 -5.74
N ASP A 43 -3.21 -0.33 -6.86
CA ASP A 43 -3.70 -1.36 -7.77
C ASP A 43 -2.56 -1.98 -8.59
N ARG A 44 -2.87 -3.06 -9.34
CA ARG A 44 -1.90 -3.77 -10.17
C ARG A 44 -1.24 -2.88 -11.22
N ALA A 45 -2.01 -2.03 -11.90
CA ALA A 45 -1.48 -1.19 -12.97
C ALA A 45 -0.42 -0.22 -12.43
N LYS A 46 -0.73 0.42 -11.28
CA LYS A 46 0.21 1.32 -10.61
C LYS A 46 1.42 0.59 -10.05
N THR A 47 1.24 -0.58 -9.49
CA THR A 47 2.36 -1.39 -8.96
C THR A 47 3.33 -1.78 -10.09
N VAL A 48 2.80 -2.26 -11.23
CA VAL A 48 3.63 -2.59 -12.42
C VAL A 48 4.36 -1.36 -12.96
N GLU A 49 3.69 -0.21 -13.02
CA GLU A 49 4.33 1.07 -13.42
C GLU A 49 5.53 1.41 -12.52
N GLN A 50 5.43 1.16 -11.21
CA GLN A 50 6.45 1.52 -10.23
C GLN A 50 7.63 0.54 -10.22
N VAL A 51 7.39 -0.77 -10.14
CA VAL A 51 8.45 -1.76 -9.96
C VAL A 51 8.91 -2.43 -11.27
N GLY A 52 8.16 -2.25 -12.35
CA GLY A 52 8.39 -2.93 -13.62
C GLY A 52 7.78 -4.35 -13.65
N LEU A 53 7.44 -4.78 -14.87
CA LEU A 53 6.76 -6.07 -15.10
C LEU A 53 7.64 -7.28 -14.72
N ASP A 54 8.95 -7.18 -14.92
CA ASP A 54 9.89 -8.28 -14.64
C ASP A 54 9.98 -8.58 -13.13
N ILE A 55 10.10 -7.55 -12.29
CA ILE A 55 10.07 -7.69 -10.82
C ILE A 55 8.71 -8.18 -10.38
N TYR A 56 7.62 -7.57 -10.89
CA TYR A 56 6.25 -7.95 -10.55
C TYR A 56 6.01 -9.45 -10.77
N ASN A 57 6.39 -9.96 -11.94
CA ASN A 57 6.21 -11.37 -12.31
C ASN A 57 7.20 -12.31 -11.61
N ARG A 58 8.36 -11.80 -11.18
CA ARG A 58 9.37 -12.61 -10.49
C ARG A 58 9.04 -12.84 -9.02
N CYS A 59 8.29 -11.91 -8.40
CA CYS A 59 7.80 -12.09 -7.04
C CYS A 59 6.88 -13.32 -6.97
N LYS A 60 6.98 -14.07 -5.87
CA LYS A 60 6.13 -15.26 -5.62
C LYS A 60 4.66 -14.87 -5.58
N ARG A 61 4.37 -13.68 -5.02
CA ARG A 61 3.02 -13.14 -4.94
C ARG A 61 3.07 -11.63 -4.75
N VAL A 62 2.12 -10.93 -5.39
CA VAL A 62 1.93 -9.51 -5.20
C VAL A 62 0.53 -9.25 -4.63
N PHE A 63 0.49 -8.57 -3.51
CA PHE A 63 -0.70 -8.19 -2.78
C PHE A 63 -1.01 -6.71 -3.05
N ASN A 64 -1.77 -6.45 -4.11
CA ASN A 64 -2.27 -5.11 -4.43
C ASN A 64 -3.49 -4.77 -3.58
N CYS A 65 -3.85 -3.49 -3.50
CA CYS A 65 -4.98 -2.99 -2.71
C CYS A 65 -4.97 -3.59 -1.29
N SER A 66 -3.81 -3.53 -0.62
CA SER A 66 -3.59 -4.07 0.73
C SER A 66 -3.93 -5.57 0.89
N GLY A 67 -3.86 -6.35 -0.21
CA GLY A 67 -4.17 -7.77 -0.23
C GLY A 67 -5.58 -8.10 -0.71
N SER A 68 -6.32 -7.12 -1.20
CA SER A 68 -7.67 -7.31 -1.77
C SER A 68 -7.67 -7.66 -3.25
N ASP A 69 -6.50 -7.56 -3.92
CA ASP A 69 -6.27 -7.98 -5.30
C ASP A 69 -4.91 -8.65 -5.42
N ILE A 70 -4.89 -9.99 -5.57
CA ILE A 70 -3.69 -10.81 -5.39
C ILE A 70 -3.33 -11.50 -6.70
N TYR A 71 -2.04 -11.43 -7.04
CA TYR A 71 -1.48 -12.06 -8.24
C TYR A 71 -0.26 -12.92 -7.92
N ASP A 72 -0.18 -14.07 -8.61
CA ASP A 72 1.03 -14.88 -8.78
C ASP A 72 1.50 -14.70 -10.22
N GLY A 73 2.47 -13.82 -10.46
CA GLY A 73 2.85 -13.39 -11.80
C GLY A 73 1.68 -12.76 -12.57
N HIS A 74 1.27 -13.39 -13.66
CA HIS A 74 0.13 -12.94 -14.48
C HIS A 74 -1.23 -13.45 -13.98
N ASN A 75 -1.25 -14.44 -13.10
CA ASN A 75 -2.47 -15.11 -12.68
C ASN A 75 -3.11 -14.38 -11.50
N SER A 76 -4.37 -13.95 -11.66
CA SER A 76 -5.18 -13.48 -10.55
C SER A 76 -5.54 -14.66 -9.64
N VAL A 77 -5.13 -14.58 -8.39
CA VAL A 77 -5.33 -15.63 -7.37
C VAL A 77 -6.54 -15.31 -6.51
N TYR A 78 -6.74 -14.03 -6.23
CA TYR A 78 -7.85 -13.53 -5.42
C TYR A 78 -8.17 -12.10 -5.81
N ARG A 79 -9.45 -11.78 -5.82
CA ARG A 79 -9.94 -10.41 -5.94
C ARG A 79 -11.16 -10.25 -5.06
N SER A 80 -11.12 -9.30 -4.15
CA SER A 80 -12.23 -8.99 -3.27
C SER A 80 -13.46 -8.57 -4.07
N ASN A 81 -14.61 -9.06 -3.67
CA ASN A 81 -15.92 -8.66 -4.17
C ASN A 81 -16.65 -7.69 -3.22
N TRP A 82 -15.94 -7.17 -2.22
CA TRP A 82 -16.47 -6.18 -1.29
C TRP A 82 -17.02 -4.96 -2.05
N LYS A 83 -18.13 -4.46 -1.56
CA LYS A 83 -18.75 -3.23 -2.04
C LYS A 83 -19.15 -2.38 -0.84
N PRO A 84 -19.05 -1.04 -0.94
CA PRO A 84 -19.57 -0.16 0.08
C PRO A 84 -21.08 -0.38 0.23
N SER A 85 -21.57 -0.27 1.47
CA SER A 85 -23.02 -0.27 1.72
C SER A 85 -23.68 1.02 1.21
N ASP A 86 -24.99 0.97 1.02
CA ASP A 86 -25.76 2.15 0.61
C ASP A 86 -25.66 3.26 1.67
N GLU A 87 -25.60 2.89 2.96
CA GLU A 87 -25.40 3.83 4.07
C GLU A 87 -24.05 4.54 3.98
N LEU A 88 -22.97 3.80 3.66
CA LEU A 88 -21.65 4.42 3.46
C LEU A 88 -21.65 5.37 2.28
N ILE A 89 -22.26 4.99 1.16
CA ILE A 89 -22.37 5.85 -0.02
C ILE A 89 -23.18 7.10 0.29
N SER A 90 -24.32 6.97 1.02
CA SER A 90 -25.12 8.12 1.46
C SER A 90 -24.31 9.06 2.33
N PHE A 91 -23.60 8.51 3.34
CA PHE A 91 -22.75 9.30 4.22
C PHE A 91 -21.67 10.08 3.45
N LEU A 92 -21.01 9.46 2.47
CA LEU A 92 -19.98 10.13 1.68
C LEU A 92 -20.56 11.24 0.78
N ASN A 93 -21.79 11.07 0.27
CA ASN A 93 -22.47 12.13 -0.47
C ASN A 93 -22.86 13.30 0.47
N ASP A 94 -23.30 13.01 1.69
CA ASP A 94 -23.59 14.04 2.68
C ASP A 94 -22.30 14.84 3.04
N GLU A 95 -21.14 14.17 3.13
CA GLU A 95 -19.84 14.83 3.32
C GLU A 95 -19.45 15.73 2.13
N LEU A 96 -19.77 15.32 0.90
CA LEU A 96 -19.60 16.18 -0.28
C LEU A 96 -20.45 17.44 -0.21
N ASP A 97 -21.71 17.30 0.18
CA ASP A 97 -22.64 18.42 0.29
C ASP A 97 -22.30 19.35 1.47
N TYR A 98 -21.73 18.80 2.54
CA TYR A 98 -21.33 19.54 3.73
C TYR A 98 -20.03 20.34 3.53
N SER A 99 -19.16 19.90 2.65
CA SER A 99 -17.88 20.55 2.40
C SER A 99 -18.05 21.92 1.72
N ASN A 100 -17.42 22.95 2.29
CA ASN A 100 -17.37 24.29 1.72
C ASN A 100 -16.23 24.49 0.71
N PHE A 101 -15.44 23.48 0.41
CA PHE A 101 -14.42 23.58 -0.64
C PHE A 101 -15.07 23.78 -2.01
N PRO A 102 -14.73 24.84 -2.77
CA PRO A 102 -15.53 25.28 -3.92
C PRO A 102 -15.29 24.48 -5.21
N ILE A 103 -14.18 23.75 -5.31
CA ILE A 103 -13.79 23.07 -6.56
C ILE A 103 -14.23 21.62 -6.49
N ARG A 104 -14.96 21.17 -7.51
CA ARG A 104 -15.40 19.78 -7.70
C ARG A 104 -15.02 19.33 -9.10
N THR A 105 -14.37 18.16 -9.22
CA THR A 105 -13.90 17.64 -10.50
C THR A 105 -14.13 16.13 -10.60
N GLY A 106 -14.73 15.69 -11.71
CA GLY A 106 -14.82 14.28 -12.04
C GLY A 106 -15.49 13.38 -10.98
N ASN A 107 -14.89 12.23 -10.69
CA ASN A 107 -15.46 11.22 -9.81
C ASN A 107 -14.99 11.39 -8.37
N HIS A 108 -15.92 11.48 -7.43
CA HIS A 108 -15.63 11.64 -5.99
C HIS A 108 -15.46 10.31 -5.25
N ILE A 109 -16.05 9.21 -5.75
CA ILE A 109 -15.97 7.87 -5.17
C ILE A 109 -15.42 6.91 -6.24
N GLU A 110 -14.16 6.55 -6.14
CA GLU A 110 -13.48 5.62 -7.04
C GLU A 110 -13.46 4.21 -6.44
N HIS A 111 -14.12 3.26 -7.10
CA HIS A 111 -14.14 1.87 -6.67
C HIS A 111 -12.84 1.14 -7.00
N ARG A 112 -12.35 0.35 -6.02
CA ARG A 112 -11.18 -0.51 -6.12
C ARG A 112 -11.50 -1.89 -5.56
N PRO A 113 -10.72 -2.93 -5.87
CA PRO A 113 -10.85 -4.21 -5.19
C PRO A 113 -10.72 -4.03 -3.66
N GLY A 114 -11.75 -4.45 -2.92
CA GLY A 114 -11.79 -4.37 -1.45
C GLY A 114 -11.85 -2.98 -0.85
N GLY A 115 -12.15 -1.95 -1.63
CA GLY A 115 -12.22 -0.60 -1.09
C GLY A 115 -12.73 0.45 -2.07
N ILE A 116 -12.77 1.68 -1.58
CA ILE A 116 -13.05 2.89 -2.38
C ILE A 116 -12.03 3.97 -2.01
N ASN A 117 -11.77 4.87 -2.95
CA ASN A 117 -11.11 6.13 -2.64
C ASN A 117 -12.14 7.26 -2.76
N PHE A 118 -12.28 8.02 -1.68
CA PHE A 118 -13.17 9.18 -1.60
C PHE A 118 -12.36 10.48 -1.68
N SER A 119 -12.84 11.48 -2.41
CA SER A 119 -12.18 12.79 -2.53
C SER A 119 -13.19 13.91 -2.68
N ILE A 120 -13.10 14.90 -1.81
CA ILE A 120 -13.90 16.14 -1.90
C ILE A 120 -13.60 16.90 -3.21
N LEU A 121 -12.34 16.98 -3.59
CA LEU A 121 -11.96 17.57 -4.89
C LEU A 121 -12.49 16.74 -6.07
N GLY A 122 -12.54 15.41 -5.92
CA GLY A 122 -12.83 14.47 -6.99
C GLY A 122 -11.60 14.05 -7.78
N ARG A 123 -11.79 13.15 -8.75
CA ARG A 123 -10.74 12.60 -9.62
C ARG A 123 -11.17 12.65 -11.08
N GLY A 124 -10.28 13.09 -11.96
CA GLY A 124 -10.56 13.21 -13.39
C GLY A 124 -9.73 14.31 -14.06
N GLU A 125 -10.04 14.58 -15.32
CA GLU A 125 -9.45 15.69 -16.06
C GLU A 125 -9.81 17.01 -15.36
N GLY A 126 -8.82 17.88 -15.14
CA GLY A 126 -8.97 19.12 -14.39
C GLY A 126 -8.61 19.05 -12.89
N ASN A 127 -8.44 17.85 -12.33
CA ASN A 127 -8.03 17.68 -10.92
C ASN A 127 -6.71 18.40 -10.59
N MET A 128 -5.79 18.50 -11.53
CA MET A 128 -4.48 19.13 -11.32
C MET A 128 -4.60 20.60 -10.89
N ASN A 129 -5.59 21.32 -11.42
CA ASN A 129 -5.78 22.74 -11.14
C ASN A 129 -6.33 23.01 -9.73
N GLY A 130 -7.06 22.03 -9.13
CA GLY A 130 -7.63 22.19 -7.77
C GLY A 130 -6.84 21.48 -6.67
N ARG A 131 -5.78 20.74 -7.02
CA ARG A 131 -5.05 19.90 -6.05
C ARG A 131 -4.29 20.72 -5.01
N ASP A 132 -3.55 21.74 -5.46
CA ASP A 132 -2.78 22.61 -4.55
C ASP A 132 -3.71 23.44 -3.67
N GLU A 133 -4.85 23.88 -4.23
CA GLU A 133 -5.89 24.61 -3.50
C GLU A 133 -6.53 23.71 -2.44
N TYR A 134 -6.83 22.45 -2.76
CA TYR A 134 -7.38 21.52 -1.78
C TYR A 134 -6.38 21.18 -0.67
N VAL A 135 -5.10 20.99 -1.02
CA VAL A 135 -4.05 20.76 0.00
C VAL A 135 -3.97 21.92 0.99
N LYS A 136 -4.01 23.18 0.50
CA LYS A 136 -4.04 24.37 1.36
C LYS A 136 -5.31 24.44 2.20
N TRP A 137 -6.45 24.12 1.60
CA TRP A 137 -7.74 24.06 2.30
C TRP A 137 -7.69 23.06 3.44
N ASP A 138 -7.29 21.83 3.16
CA ASP A 138 -7.24 20.75 4.14
C ASP A 138 -6.25 21.00 5.28
N ILE A 139 -5.10 21.63 5.00
CA ILE A 139 -4.15 22.07 6.04
C ILE A 139 -4.81 23.08 7.00
N ASN A 140 -5.64 23.99 6.49
CA ASN A 140 -6.26 25.04 7.29
C ASN A 140 -7.53 24.58 8.02
N THR A 141 -8.25 23.61 7.46
CA THR A 141 -9.55 23.16 7.98
C THR A 141 -9.51 21.81 8.68
N ASN A 142 -8.47 20.99 8.44
CA ASN A 142 -8.38 19.58 8.83
C ASN A 142 -9.52 18.70 8.29
N GLU A 143 -10.14 19.10 7.16
CA GLU A 143 -11.36 18.49 6.64
C GLU A 143 -11.27 16.98 6.52
N ARG A 144 -10.18 16.44 5.94
CA ARG A 144 -10.01 14.98 5.80
C ARG A 144 -9.92 14.27 7.16
N ARG A 145 -9.26 14.86 8.16
CA ARG A 145 -9.18 14.28 9.51
C ARG A 145 -10.53 14.24 10.18
N ASP A 146 -11.32 15.29 10.01
CA ASP A 146 -12.66 15.36 10.58
C ASP A 146 -13.60 14.35 9.91
N ILE A 147 -13.51 14.17 8.59
CA ILE A 147 -14.24 13.12 7.87
C ILE A 147 -13.81 11.73 8.34
N VAL A 148 -12.50 11.48 8.52
CA VAL A 148 -12.00 10.20 9.06
C VAL A 148 -12.54 9.92 10.45
N SER A 149 -12.59 10.94 11.32
CA SER A 149 -13.18 10.78 12.67
C SER A 149 -14.63 10.36 12.59
N ARG A 150 -15.44 11.06 11.80
CA ARG A 150 -16.87 10.73 11.62
C ARG A 150 -17.08 9.36 10.96
N LEU A 151 -16.23 8.99 10.00
CA LEU A 151 -16.27 7.65 9.40
C LEU A 151 -15.98 6.55 10.42
N ASN A 152 -14.96 6.73 11.26
CA ASN A 152 -14.63 5.75 12.31
C ASN A 152 -15.75 5.62 13.35
N ASP A 153 -16.44 6.71 13.68
CA ASP A 153 -17.56 6.69 14.62
C ASP A 153 -18.78 5.96 14.04
N ASN A 154 -19.07 6.14 12.74
CA ASN A 154 -20.26 5.57 12.09
C ASN A 154 -20.00 4.17 11.48
N PHE A 155 -18.77 3.88 11.08
CA PHE A 155 -18.36 2.63 10.41
C PHE A 155 -17.10 2.05 11.05
N PRO A 156 -17.14 1.62 12.32
CA PRO A 156 -15.95 1.19 13.09
C PRO A 156 -15.28 -0.07 12.54
N ASP A 157 -15.97 -0.85 11.71
CA ASP A 157 -15.44 -2.06 11.07
C ASP A 157 -14.64 -1.77 9.80
N LEU A 158 -14.66 -0.52 9.32
CA LEU A 158 -13.89 -0.11 8.14
C LEU A 158 -12.51 0.42 8.52
N ASN A 159 -11.55 0.13 7.67
CA ASN A 159 -10.23 0.74 7.71
C ASN A 159 -10.26 2.03 6.88
N VAL A 160 -10.12 3.17 7.53
CA VAL A 160 -10.15 4.48 6.91
C VAL A 160 -8.80 5.16 7.08
N GLN A 161 -8.18 5.56 5.97
CA GLN A 161 -6.87 6.21 5.98
C GLN A 161 -6.85 7.42 5.06
N ILE A 162 -6.08 8.45 5.45
CA ILE A 162 -5.79 9.57 4.57
C ILE A 162 -4.89 9.09 3.44
N GLY A 163 -5.43 9.10 2.22
CA GLY A 163 -4.79 8.60 1.00
C GLY A 163 -4.24 9.71 0.12
N GLY A 164 -2.92 9.78 -0.04
CA GLY A 164 -2.28 10.79 -0.88
C GLY A 164 -2.60 12.23 -0.46
N GLN A 165 -2.68 13.16 -1.44
CA GLN A 165 -2.82 14.59 -1.16
C GLN A 165 -4.28 15.04 -0.98
N THR A 166 -5.26 14.33 -1.56
CA THR A 166 -6.64 14.83 -1.66
C THR A 166 -7.71 13.79 -1.36
N GLY A 167 -7.34 12.56 -1.02
CA GLY A 167 -8.27 11.45 -0.88
C GLY A 167 -8.29 10.82 0.51
N LEU A 168 -9.28 9.96 0.71
CA LEU A 168 -9.39 8.99 1.78
C LEU A 168 -9.50 7.61 1.16
N ASP A 169 -8.72 6.66 1.63
CA ASP A 169 -8.85 5.25 1.26
C ASP A 169 -9.69 4.55 2.33
N ILE A 170 -10.80 3.93 1.91
CA ILE A 170 -11.77 3.27 2.77
C ILE A 170 -11.89 1.82 2.31
N SER A 171 -11.70 0.87 3.20
CA SER A 171 -11.69 -0.57 2.87
C SER A 171 -12.21 -1.41 4.04
N ASP A 172 -12.57 -2.67 3.75
CA ASP A 172 -12.95 -3.67 4.74
C ASP A 172 -11.75 -4.37 5.39
N SER A 173 -10.53 -4.00 4.98
CA SER A 173 -9.32 -4.72 5.38
C SER A 173 -8.08 -3.84 5.30
N ASP A 174 -7.02 -4.26 5.95
CA ASP A 174 -5.70 -3.65 5.94
C ASP A 174 -4.61 -4.64 5.49
N LYS A 175 -3.36 -4.19 5.43
CA LYS A 175 -2.22 -5.02 5.01
C LYS A 175 -2.03 -6.27 5.89
N ARG A 176 -2.52 -6.30 7.13
CA ARG A 176 -2.41 -7.46 8.05
C ARG A 176 -3.07 -8.70 7.47
N GLN A 177 -4.11 -8.57 6.63
CA GLN A 177 -4.82 -9.71 6.06
C GLN A 177 -3.91 -10.68 5.28
N ILE A 178 -2.77 -10.21 4.75
CA ILE A 178 -1.87 -11.05 3.96
C ILE A 178 -1.11 -12.08 4.80
N ILE A 179 -1.04 -11.91 6.13
CA ILE A 179 -0.28 -12.81 7.00
C ILE A 179 -0.81 -14.25 6.94
N LYS A 180 -2.09 -14.44 6.61
CA LYS A 180 -2.72 -15.75 6.43
C LYS A 180 -2.14 -16.58 5.28
N PHE A 181 -1.42 -15.95 4.34
CA PHE A 181 -0.79 -16.63 3.21
C PHE A 181 0.62 -17.16 3.54
N PHE A 182 1.09 -16.96 4.75
CA PHE A 182 2.38 -17.44 5.25
C PHE A 182 2.15 -18.51 6.32
N ASN A 183 2.93 -19.61 6.25
CA ASN A 183 2.89 -20.65 7.26
C ASN A 183 3.48 -20.11 8.58
N PHE A 184 3.08 -20.73 9.68
CA PHE A 184 3.57 -20.31 11.00
C PHE A 184 5.08 -20.50 11.16
N ASP A 185 5.66 -21.50 10.48
CA ASP A 185 7.09 -21.82 10.51
C ASP A 185 7.93 -21.01 9.48
N ASP A 186 7.30 -20.13 8.70
CA ASP A 186 8.03 -19.26 7.78
C ASP A 186 8.80 -18.18 8.54
N GLU A 187 10.10 -18.02 8.26
CA GLU A 187 10.87 -16.89 8.75
C GLU A 187 10.54 -15.63 7.91
N VAL A 188 9.55 -14.87 8.36
CA VAL A 188 9.07 -13.71 7.63
C VAL A 188 9.90 -12.47 7.96
N HIS A 189 10.35 -11.77 6.92
CA HIS A 189 11.04 -10.49 6.97
C HIS A 189 10.19 -9.44 6.24
N PHE A 190 9.70 -8.43 6.95
CA PHE A 190 8.88 -7.37 6.37
C PHE A 190 9.59 -6.02 6.38
N PHE A 191 9.63 -5.36 5.22
CA PHE A 191 10.19 -4.02 5.01
C PHE A 191 9.08 -3.04 4.68
N GLY A 192 9.05 -1.90 5.37
CA GLY A 192 8.08 -0.82 5.15
C GLY A 192 8.57 0.50 5.75
N ASP A 193 8.07 1.61 5.23
CA ASP A 193 8.41 2.97 5.68
C ASP A 193 7.40 3.56 6.67
N MET A 194 6.18 3.00 6.73
CA MET A 194 5.06 3.51 7.51
C MET A 194 4.64 2.52 8.61
N MET A 195 5.57 2.19 9.54
CA MET A 195 5.39 1.16 10.57
C MET A 195 5.02 1.69 11.98
N GLU A 196 4.79 3.00 12.14
CA GLU A 196 4.32 3.56 13.40
C GLU A 196 2.81 3.38 13.57
N GLU A 197 2.33 3.46 14.81
CA GLU A 197 0.91 3.31 15.12
C GLU A 197 0.04 4.31 14.32
N GLY A 198 -1.02 3.81 13.71
CA GLY A 198 -1.88 4.59 12.81
C GLY A 198 -1.40 4.69 11.36
N GLN A 199 -0.24 4.16 11.02
CA GLN A 199 0.28 4.12 9.65
C GLN A 199 -0.07 2.81 8.94
N ASN A 200 0.02 2.81 7.61
CA ASN A 200 -0.53 1.73 6.77
C ASN A 200 0.22 0.39 6.87
N ASP A 201 1.51 0.39 7.23
CA ASP A 201 2.32 -0.82 7.42
C ASP A 201 2.24 -1.38 8.83
N TYR A 202 1.81 -0.56 9.80
CA TYR A 202 1.76 -0.94 11.21
C TYR A 202 0.99 -2.22 11.48
N PRO A 203 -0.23 -2.43 10.93
CA PRO A 203 -0.98 -3.65 11.19
C PRO A 203 -0.24 -4.92 10.74
N LEU A 204 0.42 -4.88 9.58
CA LEU A 204 1.21 -6.01 9.09
C LEU A 204 2.49 -6.18 9.90
N ALA A 205 3.21 -5.11 10.22
CA ALA A 205 4.42 -5.16 11.04
C ALA A 205 4.14 -5.79 12.41
N ARG A 206 3.02 -5.43 13.03
CA ARG A 206 2.56 -6.03 14.28
C ARG A 206 2.27 -7.53 14.12
N ALA A 207 1.51 -7.92 13.09
CA ALA A 207 1.19 -9.32 12.84
C ALA A 207 2.44 -10.18 12.55
N VAL A 208 3.43 -9.62 11.86
CA VAL A 208 4.73 -10.29 11.63
C VAL A 208 5.48 -10.49 12.94
N LYS A 209 5.54 -9.47 13.80
CA LYS A 209 6.19 -9.58 15.14
C LYS A 209 5.51 -10.59 16.03
N GLU A 210 4.18 -10.66 16.03
CA GLU A 210 3.39 -11.63 16.80
C GLU A 210 3.70 -13.09 16.40
N ARG A 211 4.19 -13.31 15.18
CA ARG A 211 4.67 -14.61 14.67
C ARG A 211 6.19 -14.80 14.77
N LEU A 212 6.88 -13.99 15.57
CA LEU A 212 8.34 -14.00 15.74
C LEU A 212 9.11 -13.70 14.44
N GLY A 213 8.46 -13.09 13.46
CA GLY A 213 9.11 -12.58 12.26
C GLY A 213 9.90 -11.29 12.52
N LYS A 214 10.62 -10.83 11.51
CA LYS A 214 11.47 -9.63 11.58
C LYS A 214 10.86 -8.50 10.79
N THR A 215 10.87 -7.29 11.34
CA THR A 215 10.42 -6.08 10.68
C THR A 215 11.57 -5.09 10.54
N TYR A 216 11.60 -4.42 9.41
CA TYR A 216 12.61 -3.42 9.06
C TYR A 216 11.88 -2.13 8.70
N HIS A 217 11.82 -1.20 9.66
CA HIS A 217 11.31 0.14 9.42
C HIS A 217 12.42 0.92 8.71
N VAL A 218 12.21 1.17 7.43
CA VAL A 218 13.16 1.89 6.57
C VAL A 218 12.69 3.32 6.36
N LYS A 219 13.63 4.25 6.24
CA LYS A 219 13.31 5.66 6.00
C LYS A 219 13.00 5.95 4.52
N ASP A 220 13.57 5.13 3.61
CA ASP A 220 13.48 5.30 2.16
C ASP A 220 13.96 4.03 1.41
N TRP A 221 13.80 4.04 0.09
CA TRP A 221 14.22 2.96 -0.79
C TRP A 221 15.76 2.74 -0.83
N GLU A 222 16.56 3.75 -0.53
CA GLU A 222 18.03 3.64 -0.48
C GLU A 222 18.47 2.79 0.71
N GLU A 223 17.79 2.94 1.84
CA GLU A 223 18.02 2.07 3.00
C GLU A 223 17.56 0.63 2.70
N THR A 224 16.43 0.45 2.03
CA THR A 224 15.99 -0.88 1.57
C THR A 224 17.02 -1.52 0.65
N ARG A 225 17.58 -0.78 -0.31
CA ARG A 225 18.66 -1.23 -1.19
C ARG A 225 19.87 -1.73 -0.40
N THR A 226 20.24 -1.00 0.65
CA THR A 226 21.34 -1.39 1.55
C THR A 226 21.08 -2.75 2.20
N TRP A 227 19.86 -2.99 2.70
CA TRP A 227 19.47 -4.26 3.28
C TRP A 227 19.46 -5.40 2.25
N VAL A 228 18.90 -5.17 1.07
CA VAL A 228 18.86 -6.14 -0.05
C VAL A 228 20.28 -6.61 -0.42
N ASN A 229 21.22 -5.66 -0.52
CA ASN A 229 22.62 -5.97 -0.81
C ASN A 229 23.31 -6.74 0.32
N ARG A 230 23.02 -6.42 1.57
CA ARG A 230 23.53 -7.14 2.74
C ARG A 230 23.08 -8.62 2.75
N PHE A 231 21.79 -8.89 2.51
CA PHE A 231 21.27 -10.26 2.42
C PHE A 231 21.87 -10.99 1.23
N SER A 232 21.98 -10.34 0.06
CA SER A 232 22.56 -10.93 -1.15
C SER A 232 24.03 -11.36 -0.96
N SER A 233 24.82 -10.58 -0.23
CA SER A 233 26.22 -10.86 0.09
C SER A 233 26.36 -12.01 1.09
N SER A 234 25.50 -12.08 2.09
CA SER A 234 25.49 -13.18 3.06
C SER A 234 25.15 -14.52 2.41
N TYR A 235 24.29 -14.53 1.41
CA TYR A 235 23.97 -15.73 0.63
C TYR A 235 25.19 -16.25 -0.16
N ALA A 236 25.95 -15.35 -0.79
CA ALA A 236 27.16 -15.69 -1.55
C ALA A 236 28.27 -16.31 -0.67
N ASN A 237 28.40 -15.85 0.58
CA ASN A 237 29.35 -16.38 1.54
C ASN A 237 28.95 -17.77 2.07
N GLY A 238 27.64 -18.04 2.25
CA GLY A 238 27.13 -19.36 2.66
C GLY A 238 27.35 -20.47 1.63
N LEU A 239 27.41 -20.12 0.33
CA LEU A 239 27.68 -21.07 -0.75
C LEU A 239 29.17 -21.44 -0.89
N ARG A 240 30.09 -20.70 -0.25
CA ARG A 240 31.53 -20.98 -0.29
C ARG A 240 32.00 -21.99 0.76
N TYR A 241 31.12 -22.39 1.67
CA TYR A 241 31.46 -23.30 2.80
C TYR A 241 30.65 -24.61 2.78
N ASN A 242 29.98 -24.94 1.71
CA ASN A 242 29.35 -26.24 1.43
C ASN A 242 29.94 -26.77 0.10
#